data_b7fbeb237a6df1cbd02aac6c9112c715
#
_entry.id   b7fbeb237a6df1cbd02aac6c9112c715
#
_cell.length_a   1.000
_cell.length_b   1.000
_cell.length_c   1.000
_cell.angle_alpha   90.00
_cell.angle_beta   90.00
_cell.angle_gamma   90.00
#
_symmetry.space_group_name_H-M   'P 1'
#
loop_
_entity.id
_entity.type
_entity.pdbx_description
1 polymer ?
#
loop_
_entity_poly.entity_id
_entity_poly.type
_entity_poly.pdbx_seq_one_letter_code
_entity_poly.pdbx_strand_id
1 'polypeptide(L)'
;MERKEFLQSILALTAMGTLGSFKNFTNALPIQSKKMPVLFTSHGNPMDIPVSRNERAFWQKLFELGIDLQKNYDVKAALVVSAHWCTKGTFVNISPEQKQIYDYYGFPEEYYKVYYKAKGSPEIAREVKKIVSSVSE
;
A
#
# COMPACT_ATOMS: atom_id res chain seq x y z
N MET A 1 8.95 18.73 -19.11
CA MET A 1 9.60 17.46 -18.70
C MET A 1 8.80 16.33 -19.30
N GLU A 2 9.38 15.61 -20.21
CA GLU A 2 8.75 14.46 -20.86
C GLU A 2 8.51 13.33 -19.83
N ARG A 3 7.40 12.58 -20.00
CA ARG A 3 7.05 11.46 -19.12
C ARG A 3 8.20 10.44 -18.96
N LYS A 4 9.00 10.28 -20.03
CA LYS A 4 10.16 9.40 -20.05
C LYS A 4 11.30 9.93 -19.17
N GLU A 5 11.53 11.23 -19.19
CA GLU A 5 12.55 11.90 -18.36
C GLU A 5 12.17 11.90 -16.89
N PHE A 6 10.87 12.04 -16.57
CA PHE A 6 10.34 11.92 -15.23
C PHE A 6 10.55 10.50 -14.66
N LEU A 7 10.23 9.48 -15.45
CA LEU A 7 10.45 8.09 -15.05
C LEU A 7 11.94 7.75 -14.90
N GLN A 8 12.80 8.30 -15.76
CA GLN A 8 14.25 8.13 -15.65
C GLN A 8 14.82 8.86 -14.44
N SER A 9 14.31 10.04 -14.07
CA SER A 9 14.74 10.76 -12.86
C SER A 9 14.29 10.06 -11.58
N ILE A 10 13.09 9.49 -11.53
CA ILE A 10 12.66 8.65 -10.42
C ILE A 10 13.55 7.39 -10.32
N LEU A 11 13.84 6.75 -11.44
CA LEU A 11 14.76 5.60 -11.48
C LEU A 11 16.18 5.97 -10.99
N ALA A 12 16.68 7.15 -11.34
CA ALA A 12 17.99 7.64 -10.93
C ALA A 12 18.05 8.02 -9.45
N LEU A 13 17.00 8.66 -8.89
CA LEU A 13 16.92 8.98 -7.46
C LEU A 13 16.80 7.74 -6.58
N THR A 14 16.13 6.71 -7.05
CA THR A 14 16.02 5.41 -6.34
C THR A 14 17.29 4.58 -6.44
N ALA A 15 18.18 4.86 -7.41
CA ALA A 15 19.40 4.10 -7.63
C ALA A 15 20.50 4.30 -6.56
N MET A 16 20.45 5.38 -5.77
CA MET A 16 21.56 5.74 -4.87
C MET A 16 21.47 5.19 -3.43
N GLY A 17 20.46 4.42 -3.04
CA GLY A 17 20.45 3.88 -1.67
C GLY A 17 19.38 2.87 -1.35
N THR A 18 18.24 2.91 -2.01
CA THR A 18 17.07 2.07 -1.68
C THR A 18 16.89 0.87 -2.62
N LEU A 19 17.41 0.93 -3.83
CA LEU A 19 17.28 -0.16 -4.81
C LEU A 19 18.08 -1.42 -4.41
N GLY A 20 19.19 -1.27 -3.72
CA GLY A 20 19.94 -2.41 -3.21
C GLY A 20 19.11 -3.21 -2.19
N SER A 21 18.44 -2.51 -1.27
CA SER A 21 17.55 -3.11 -0.28
C SER A 21 16.30 -3.72 -0.92
N PHE A 22 15.70 -3.02 -1.90
CA PHE A 22 14.52 -3.52 -2.59
C PHE A 22 14.83 -4.73 -3.49
N LYS A 23 15.97 -4.71 -4.17
CA LYS A 23 16.45 -5.85 -4.96
C LYS A 23 16.76 -7.06 -4.07
N ASN A 24 17.36 -6.83 -2.92
CA ASN A 24 17.63 -7.90 -1.95
C ASN A 24 16.33 -8.44 -1.36
N PHE A 25 15.35 -7.56 -1.09
CA PHE A 25 14.00 -7.93 -0.67
C PHE A 25 13.33 -8.85 -1.71
N THR A 26 13.31 -8.45 -2.98
CA THR A 26 12.67 -9.26 -4.03
C THR A 26 13.39 -10.59 -4.28
N ASN A 27 14.72 -10.64 -4.11
CA ASN A 27 15.50 -11.85 -4.26
C ASN A 27 15.39 -12.81 -3.06
N ALA A 28 15.06 -12.28 -1.88
CA ALA A 28 14.86 -13.09 -0.66
C ALA A 28 13.45 -13.68 -0.57
N LEU A 29 12.52 -13.18 -1.37
CA LEU A 29 11.19 -13.80 -1.44
C LEU A 29 11.31 -15.19 -2.08
N PRO A 30 10.62 -16.21 -1.54
CA PRO A 30 10.58 -17.52 -2.16
C PRO A 30 10.13 -17.37 -3.61
N ILE A 31 10.85 -18.05 -4.52
CA ILE A 31 10.53 -18.07 -5.94
C ILE A 31 9.16 -18.73 -6.09
N GLN A 32 8.11 -17.93 -6.04
CA GLN A 32 6.79 -18.38 -6.43
C GLN A 32 6.77 -18.42 -7.97
N SER A 33 6.08 -19.40 -8.51
CA SER A 33 5.85 -19.51 -9.96
C SER A 33 5.17 -18.26 -10.54
N LYS A 34 4.56 -17.44 -9.68
CA LYS A 34 3.88 -16.19 -10.02
C LYS A 34 4.28 -15.10 -9.03
N LYS A 35 4.97 -14.06 -9.51
CA LYS A 35 5.32 -12.90 -8.67
C LYS A 35 4.07 -12.13 -8.27
N MET A 36 4.00 -11.71 -7.00
CA MET A 36 2.93 -10.84 -6.52
C MET A 36 3.03 -9.46 -7.17
N PRO A 37 1.91 -8.85 -7.54
CA PRO A 37 1.91 -7.53 -8.15
C PRO A 37 2.28 -6.45 -7.16
N VAL A 38 2.88 -5.39 -7.68
CA VAL A 38 3.07 -4.11 -6.98
C VAL A 38 2.12 -3.11 -7.60
N LEU A 39 1.33 -2.45 -6.76
CA LEU A 39 0.34 -1.47 -7.17
C LEU A 39 0.78 -0.07 -6.75
N PHE A 40 0.69 0.87 -7.66
CA PHE A 40 0.79 2.28 -7.37
C PHE A 40 -0.53 2.93 -7.78
N THR A 41 -1.27 3.45 -6.79
CA THR A 41 -2.61 4.00 -7.02
C THR A 41 -2.83 5.26 -6.20
N SER A 42 -3.70 6.15 -6.67
CA SER A 42 -4.26 7.22 -5.85
C SER A 42 -5.36 6.67 -4.93
N HIS A 43 -5.71 7.42 -3.90
CA HIS A 43 -6.74 7.03 -2.94
C HIS A 43 -8.10 7.73 -3.16
N GLY A 44 -8.23 8.60 -4.14
CA GLY A 44 -9.48 9.36 -4.35
C GLY A 44 -9.72 10.44 -3.28
N ASN A 45 -10.96 10.91 -3.21
CA ASN A 45 -11.39 11.95 -2.28
C ASN A 45 -12.28 11.34 -1.19
N PRO A 46 -12.20 11.78 0.09
CA PRO A 46 -13.14 11.37 1.14
C PRO A 46 -14.62 11.55 0.78
N MET A 47 -14.95 12.54 -0.05
CA MET A 47 -16.31 12.74 -0.58
C MET A 47 -16.86 11.54 -1.35
N ASP A 48 -15.99 10.65 -1.81
CA ASP A 48 -16.39 9.48 -2.58
C ASP A 48 -16.76 8.28 -1.69
N ILE A 49 -16.47 8.35 -0.39
CA ILE A 49 -16.68 7.24 0.55
C ILE A 49 -18.15 6.79 0.66
N PRO A 50 -19.14 7.72 0.82
CA PRO A 50 -20.55 7.34 0.90
C PRO A 50 -21.19 7.04 -0.45
N VAL A 51 -20.54 7.44 -1.54
CA VAL A 51 -21.07 7.20 -2.89
C VAL A 51 -21.00 5.72 -3.22
N SER A 52 -22.06 5.17 -3.78
CA SER A 52 -22.10 3.79 -4.23
C SER A 52 -20.89 3.52 -5.14
N ARG A 53 -20.16 2.45 -4.84
CA ARG A 53 -18.95 2.05 -5.57
C ARG A 53 -19.17 1.87 -7.07
N ASN A 54 -20.42 1.79 -7.48
CA ASN A 54 -20.81 1.54 -8.87
C ASN A 54 -20.89 2.81 -9.74
N GLU A 55 -20.78 4.01 -9.15
CA GLU A 55 -21.04 5.24 -9.91
C GLU A 55 -19.80 5.88 -10.53
N ARG A 56 -18.60 5.51 -10.08
CA ARG A 56 -17.35 6.08 -10.59
C ARG A 56 -16.44 5.02 -11.19
N ALA A 57 -16.02 5.23 -12.42
CA ALA A 57 -15.15 4.31 -13.15
C ALA A 57 -13.86 3.94 -12.40
N PHE A 58 -13.29 4.87 -11.63
CA PHE A 58 -12.11 4.61 -10.80
C PHE A 58 -12.37 3.52 -9.75
N TRP A 59 -13.47 3.60 -9.00
CA TRP A 59 -13.83 2.63 -7.97
C TRP A 59 -14.21 1.26 -8.57
N GLN A 60 -14.88 1.28 -9.73
CA GLN A 60 -15.17 0.05 -10.46
C GLN A 60 -13.88 -0.68 -10.85
N LYS A 61 -12.88 0.06 -11.37
CA LYS A 61 -11.58 -0.51 -11.75
C LYS A 61 -10.79 -1.04 -10.55
N LEU A 62 -10.80 -0.34 -9.41
CA LEU A 62 -10.17 -0.86 -8.19
C LEU A 62 -10.85 -2.11 -7.66
N PHE A 63 -12.17 -2.18 -7.75
CA PHE A 63 -12.94 -3.35 -7.35
C PHE A 63 -12.65 -4.56 -8.27
N GLU A 64 -12.67 -4.35 -9.58
CA GLU A 64 -12.30 -5.36 -10.59
C GLU A 64 -10.88 -5.90 -10.33
N LEU A 65 -9.93 -4.99 -10.08
CA LEU A 65 -8.55 -5.35 -9.74
C LEU A 65 -8.48 -6.19 -8.46
N GLY A 66 -9.23 -5.82 -7.43
CA GLY A 66 -9.30 -6.58 -6.17
C GLY A 66 -9.82 -8.01 -6.39
N ILE A 67 -10.85 -8.17 -7.21
CA ILE A 67 -11.37 -9.49 -7.60
C ILE A 67 -10.33 -10.28 -8.39
N ASP A 68 -9.65 -9.64 -9.35
CA ASP A 68 -8.62 -10.30 -10.16
C ASP A 68 -7.46 -10.79 -9.30
N LEU A 69 -7.00 -9.97 -8.36
CA LEU A 69 -5.97 -10.35 -7.40
C LEU A 69 -6.38 -11.57 -6.56
N GLN A 70 -7.60 -11.58 -6.03
CA GLN A 70 -8.09 -12.70 -5.24
C GLN A 70 -8.25 -13.99 -6.05
N LYS A 71 -8.62 -13.89 -7.33
CA LYS A 71 -8.78 -15.06 -8.22
C LYS A 71 -7.44 -15.64 -8.67
N ASN A 72 -6.47 -14.79 -8.92
CA ASN A 72 -5.23 -15.17 -9.58
C ASN A 72 -4.04 -15.36 -8.64
N TYR A 73 -4.15 -14.93 -7.37
CA TYR A 73 -3.08 -14.98 -6.40
C TYR A 73 -3.58 -15.45 -5.04
N ASP A 74 -2.76 -16.19 -4.32
CA ASP A 74 -3.00 -16.54 -2.92
C ASP A 74 -2.50 -15.39 -2.02
N VAL A 75 -3.26 -14.29 -1.99
CA VAL A 75 -2.90 -13.08 -1.25
C VAL A 75 -3.01 -13.34 0.25
N LYS A 76 -1.89 -13.34 0.96
CA LYS A 76 -1.84 -13.51 2.41
C LYS A 76 -1.92 -12.19 3.16
N ALA A 77 -1.32 -11.13 2.63
CA ALA A 77 -1.36 -9.79 3.18
C ALA A 77 -1.11 -8.74 2.08
N ALA A 78 -1.42 -7.49 2.38
CA ALA A 78 -1.05 -6.33 1.59
C ALA A 78 -0.09 -5.45 2.41
N LEU A 79 1.12 -5.23 1.89
CA LEU A 79 2.03 -4.23 2.43
C LEU A 79 1.66 -2.87 1.83
N VAL A 80 1.18 -1.97 2.66
CA VAL A 80 0.72 -0.64 2.25
C VAL A 80 1.76 0.40 2.64
N VAL A 81 2.27 1.14 1.65
CA VAL A 81 3.07 2.35 1.87
C VAL A 81 2.15 3.54 1.66
N SER A 82 1.79 4.21 2.76
CA SER A 82 0.81 5.30 2.75
C SER A 82 1.49 6.66 2.85
N ALA A 83 1.06 7.62 2.03
CA ALA A 83 1.46 9.01 2.13
C ALA A 83 0.96 9.69 3.43
N HIS A 84 -0.06 9.12 4.08
CA HIS A 84 -0.60 9.60 5.36
C HIS A 84 0.10 9.02 6.58
N TRP A 85 1.03 8.07 6.39
CA TRP A 85 1.86 7.57 7.48
C TRP A 85 3.18 8.33 7.52
N CYS A 86 3.25 9.33 8.40
CA CYS A 86 4.43 10.16 8.59
C CYS A 86 5.08 9.81 9.93
N THR A 87 6.34 9.35 9.89
CA THR A 87 7.13 8.99 11.06
C THR A 87 8.55 9.54 10.95
N LYS A 88 9.22 9.72 12.09
CA LYS A 88 10.65 10.02 12.11
C LYS A 88 11.42 8.70 11.95
N GLY A 89 11.69 8.30 10.74
CA GLY A 89 12.31 7.02 10.38
C GLY A 89 11.33 6.12 9.61
N THR A 90 11.79 4.94 9.25
CA THR A 90 10.99 3.94 8.53
C THR A 90 10.52 2.86 9.48
N PHE A 91 9.21 2.68 9.58
CA PHE A 91 8.60 1.72 10.49
C PHE A 91 7.64 0.79 9.74
N VAL A 92 7.43 -0.39 10.28
CA VAL A 92 6.35 -1.30 9.89
C VAL A 92 5.42 -1.50 11.07
N ASN A 93 4.11 -1.42 10.84
CA ASN A 93 3.12 -1.63 11.89
C ASN A 93 2.96 -3.12 12.18
N ILE A 94 3.21 -3.52 13.43
CA ILE A 94 3.06 -4.90 13.91
C ILE A 94 1.78 -5.14 14.70
N SER A 95 0.87 -4.16 14.75
CA SER A 95 -0.39 -4.34 15.48
C SER A 95 -1.27 -5.39 14.79
N PRO A 96 -1.85 -6.34 15.53
CA PRO A 96 -2.83 -7.28 14.98
C PRO A 96 -4.16 -6.59 14.63
N GLU A 97 -4.45 -5.46 15.28
CA GLU A 97 -5.62 -4.64 15.03
C GLU A 97 -5.18 -3.25 14.56
N GLN A 98 -5.67 -2.86 13.39
CA GLN A 98 -5.34 -1.57 12.83
C GLN A 98 -6.27 -0.49 13.38
N LYS A 99 -5.69 0.56 13.97
CA LYS A 99 -6.46 1.73 14.37
C LYS A 99 -6.73 2.58 13.15
N GLN A 100 -8.00 2.77 12.81
CA GLN A 100 -8.39 3.69 11.74
C GLN A 100 -8.23 5.14 12.22
N ILE A 101 -7.68 5.97 11.34
CA ILE A 101 -7.54 7.42 11.53
C ILE A 101 -8.37 8.11 10.45
N TYR A 102 -9.13 9.13 10.83
CA TYR A 102 -9.83 10.01 9.91
C TYR A 102 -8.96 11.25 9.70
N ASP A 103 -8.08 11.17 8.72
CA ASP A 103 -7.09 12.20 8.40
C ASP A 103 -7.69 13.25 7.45
N TYR A 104 -8.86 13.76 7.81
CA TYR A 104 -9.58 14.81 7.12
C TYR A 104 -10.50 15.55 8.10
N TYR A 105 -10.93 16.74 7.73
CA TYR A 105 -11.81 17.60 8.55
C TYR A 105 -12.80 18.38 7.69
N GLY A 106 -13.83 18.93 8.34
CA GLY A 106 -14.84 19.76 7.66
C GLY A 106 -15.88 18.97 6.84
N PHE A 107 -15.94 17.65 7.03
CA PHE A 107 -16.94 16.79 6.37
C PHE A 107 -18.15 16.55 7.28
N PRO A 108 -19.32 16.19 6.71
CA PRO A 108 -20.47 15.73 7.47
C PRO A 108 -20.16 14.52 8.36
N GLU A 109 -20.92 14.38 9.44
CA GLU A 109 -20.68 13.37 10.48
C GLU A 109 -20.68 11.93 9.95
N GLU A 110 -21.49 11.63 8.95
CA GLU A 110 -21.56 10.31 8.32
C GLU A 110 -20.23 9.83 7.74
N TYR A 111 -19.32 10.72 7.32
CA TYR A 111 -18.00 10.38 6.82
C TYR A 111 -17.09 9.83 7.91
N TYR A 112 -17.29 10.24 9.14
CA TYR A 112 -16.52 9.75 10.31
C TYR A 112 -17.11 8.47 10.92
N LYS A 113 -18.21 7.97 10.38
CA LYS A 113 -18.84 6.71 10.79
C LYS A 113 -18.44 5.52 9.89
N VAL A 114 -17.77 5.81 8.77
CA VAL A 114 -17.29 4.76 7.87
C VAL A 114 -16.10 4.07 8.51
N TYR A 115 -16.22 2.79 8.74
CA TYR A 115 -15.19 1.99 9.39
C TYR A 115 -14.77 0.78 8.54
N TYR A 116 -13.49 0.65 8.31
CA TYR A 116 -12.88 -0.48 7.61
C TYR A 116 -12.05 -1.33 8.58
N LYS A 117 -12.55 -2.51 8.92
CA LYS A 117 -11.89 -3.46 9.83
C LYS A 117 -10.77 -4.24 9.12
N ALA A 118 -9.67 -3.59 8.81
CA ALA A 118 -8.49 -4.29 8.36
C ALA A 118 -7.78 -4.95 9.55
N LYS A 119 -7.47 -6.24 9.41
CA LYS A 119 -6.57 -6.92 10.36
C LYS A 119 -5.13 -6.67 9.97
N GLY A 120 -4.26 -6.50 10.95
CA GLY A 120 -2.83 -6.51 10.74
C GLY A 120 -2.29 -7.95 10.68
N SER A 121 -1.07 -8.09 10.16
CA SER A 121 -0.31 -9.34 10.17
C SER A 121 1.03 -9.12 10.83
N PRO A 122 1.15 -9.26 12.16
CA PRO A 122 2.40 -9.06 12.88
C PRO A 122 3.53 -9.97 12.39
N GLU A 123 3.18 -11.19 11.98
CA GLU A 123 4.12 -12.17 11.45
C GLU A 123 4.76 -11.67 10.15
N ILE A 124 3.93 -11.32 9.16
CA ILE A 124 4.43 -10.80 7.88
C ILE A 124 5.16 -9.47 8.07
N ALA A 125 4.70 -8.61 8.97
CA ALA A 125 5.38 -7.37 9.28
C ALA A 125 6.81 -7.59 9.82
N ARG A 126 7.01 -8.58 10.68
CA ARG A 126 8.34 -8.97 11.16
C ARG A 126 9.23 -9.55 10.06
N GLU A 127 8.65 -10.30 9.11
CA GLU A 127 9.41 -10.75 7.94
C GLU A 127 9.86 -9.57 7.07
N VAL A 128 8.99 -8.57 6.85
CA VAL A 128 9.36 -7.32 6.17
C VAL A 128 10.53 -6.64 6.88
N LYS A 129 10.49 -6.52 8.21
CA LYS A 129 11.58 -5.95 9.00
C LYS A 129 12.90 -6.69 8.82
N LYS A 130 12.90 -8.03 8.81
CA LYS A 130 14.12 -8.84 8.59
C LYS A 130 14.78 -8.58 7.25
N ILE A 131 13.96 -8.32 6.22
CA ILE A 131 14.41 -8.13 4.84
C ILE A 131 14.87 -6.70 4.58
N VAL A 132 14.20 -5.72 5.22
CA VAL A 132 14.48 -4.29 5.05
C VAL A 132 15.22 -3.77 6.29
N SER A 133 16.54 -3.75 6.24
CA SER A 133 17.42 -3.40 7.39
C SER A 133 17.21 -1.99 7.97
N SER A 134 16.57 -1.09 7.22
CA SER A 134 16.29 0.29 7.64
C SER A 134 14.93 0.47 8.33
N VAL A 135 14.17 -0.61 8.52
CA VAL A 135 12.83 -0.57 9.11
C VAL A 135 12.86 -0.94 10.58
N SER A 136 12.15 -0.18 11.41
CA SER A 136 11.86 -0.46 12.82
C SER A 136 10.40 -0.89 13.03
N GLU A 137 10.12 -1.49 14.17
CA GLU A 137 8.76 -1.84 14.60
C GLU A 137 8.05 -0.66 15.26
#